data_8f05dcf6b42934241beefd1786e0a2d2
#
_entry.id   8f05dcf6b42934241beefd1786e0a2d2
#
_cell.length_a   1.000
_cell.length_b   1.000
_cell.length_c   1.000
_cell.angle_alpha   90.00
_cell.angle_beta   90.00
_cell.angle_gamma   90.00
#
_symmetry.space_group_name_H-M   'P 1'
#
loop_
_entity.id
_entity.type
_entity.pdbx_description
1 polymer ?
#
loop_
_entity_poly.entity_id
_entity_poly.type
_entity_poly.pdbx_seq_one_letter_code
_entity_poly.pdbx_strand_id
1 'polypeptide(L)'
;MRLIKTFLILFVSILLSNQLFAKDLTVGLKSEPSSIDPHYHNLGPNNAFATHIFGTLVGSDENQQHYPDLATSWKPIDDTTWEFKLRKGVKWHDGSDFTADDVMFTAQRAPNVPKSPSGFGTYLKGKTFIKIDSHTIHIKTKKPYPLMPNDIMTVKIISKKYGEGATTADYNSGKAAIGTGPYKFVKWVPGDRIELKANENYHGAGTGKPKYKNVLFKPIKSGPARIAALLAKDVDFIDNVPPLNVAKLKTNPTLSINSGASNRVIYLHMDQFRENSPHIKAIGGGKIKNPLMDVRVRKAISLAINRDAMVSKVMENIAVKAGQLLPKGFHGVSPNMKPDPYDPETAKKLMAEAGYGKGFEMTIHGPNDRYINDAKIAEALAQMFSRIGIKAKVETMPKAVYFKRASRGGPNKSPEFSFMVLGWGAGSGEASSPLRALLHTYDKSIGMGRANRGRHSDPSVDKVIQEALATVDSDARGKLLAKATEIAVGKNYGVIPVHYQMNTWAAKSTCSYTPRTDERTIATYLNCK
;
A
#
# COMPACT_ATOMS: atom_id res chain seq x y z
N MET A 1 -54.14 3.29 38.05
CA MET A 1 -53.82 3.80 36.70
C MET A 1 -52.41 4.36 36.52
N ARG A 2 -51.67 4.83 37.51
CA ARG A 2 -50.27 5.28 37.33
C ARG A 2 -49.22 4.19 37.18
N LEU A 3 -49.38 3.05 37.80
CA LEU A 3 -48.44 1.91 37.71
C LEU A 3 -48.42 1.21 36.33
N ILE A 4 -49.55 1.16 35.62
CA ILE A 4 -49.66 0.55 34.31
C ILE A 4 -48.97 1.39 33.22
N LYS A 5 -48.96 2.71 33.35
CA LYS A 5 -48.26 3.61 32.40
C LYS A 5 -46.75 3.54 32.53
N THR A 6 -46.21 3.31 33.73
CA THR A 6 -44.78 3.20 33.98
C THR A 6 -44.21 1.86 33.44
N PHE A 7 -44.98 0.77 33.51
CA PHE A 7 -44.60 -0.52 32.95
C PHE A 7 -44.63 -0.51 31.40
N LEU A 8 -45.55 0.20 30.77
CA LEU A 8 -45.64 0.32 29.32
C LEU A 8 -44.47 1.11 28.73
N ILE A 9 -44.00 2.16 29.43
CA ILE A 9 -42.83 2.96 29.00
C ILE A 9 -41.52 2.19 29.16
N LEU A 10 -41.37 1.35 30.19
CA LEU A 10 -40.21 0.49 30.38
C LEU A 10 -40.15 -0.63 29.31
N PHE A 11 -41.30 -1.19 28.90
CA PHE A 11 -41.37 -2.23 27.88
C PHE A 11 -41.09 -1.70 26.46
N VAL A 12 -41.47 -0.47 26.15
CA VAL A 12 -41.15 0.22 24.88
C VAL A 12 -39.66 0.61 24.84
N SER A 13 -39.03 0.95 25.96
CA SER A 13 -37.61 1.27 26.02
C SER A 13 -36.70 0.03 25.82
N ILE A 14 -37.16 -1.17 26.19
CA ILE A 14 -36.43 -2.43 26.00
C ILE A 14 -36.52 -2.93 24.54
N LEU A 15 -37.58 -2.55 23.80
CA LEU A 15 -37.75 -2.92 22.40
C LEU A 15 -36.94 -2.05 21.41
N LEU A 16 -36.45 -0.89 21.85
CA LEU A 16 -35.66 0.02 21.01
C LEU A 16 -34.15 -0.26 21.04
N SER A 17 -33.66 -1.18 21.89
CA SER A 17 -32.23 -1.48 22.01
C SER A 17 -31.71 -2.64 21.13
N ASN A 18 -32.55 -3.26 20.28
CA ASN A 18 -32.20 -4.43 19.49
C ASN A 18 -32.17 -4.21 17.96
N GLN A 19 -31.91 -2.98 17.48
CA GLN A 19 -31.79 -2.75 16.02
C GLN A 19 -30.37 -2.33 15.60
N LEU A 20 -29.32 -3.00 16.05
CA LEU A 20 -27.96 -2.69 15.64
C LEU A 20 -27.45 -3.48 14.44
N PHE A 21 -28.13 -4.53 13.99
CA PHE A 21 -27.72 -5.33 12.84
C PHE A 21 -28.91 -5.60 11.89
N ALA A 22 -29.31 -4.61 11.13
CA ALA A 22 -30.51 -4.72 10.27
C ALA A 22 -30.22 -5.12 8.81
N LYS A 23 -28.95 -5.19 8.37
CA LYS A 23 -28.63 -5.40 6.95
C LYS A 23 -27.51 -6.39 6.73
N ASP A 24 -27.65 -7.20 5.69
CA ASP A 24 -26.55 -7.96 5.08
C ASP A 24 -25.86 -7.07 4.06
N LEU A 25 -24.56 -7.34 3.81
CA LEU A 25 -23.75 -6.62 2.86
C LEU A 25 -23.13 -7.58 1.85
N THR A 26 -23.35 -7.33 0.55
CA THR A 26 -22.68 -8.06 -0.53
C THR A 26 -21.67 -7.17 -1.24
N VAL A 27 -20.41 -7.62 -1.31
CA VAL A 27 -19.28 -6.87 -1.86
C VAL A 27 -18.68 -7.60 -3.06
N GLY A 28 -18.66 -6.95 -4.22
CA GLY A 28 -17.97 -7.45 -5.42
C GLY A 28 -16.50 -7.02 -5.43
N LEU A 29 -15.56 -7.97 -5.33
CA LEU A 29 -14.11 -7.73 -5.30
C LEU A 29 -13.42 -8.09 -6.62
N LYS A 30 -12.45 -7.28 -7.05
CA LYS A 30 -11.55 -7.61 -8.17
C LYS A 30 -10.74 -8.88 -7.90
N SER A 31 -10.36 -9.11 -6.66
CA SER A 31 -9.50 -10.24 -6.29
C SER A 31 -9.88 -10.77 -4.91
N GLU A 32 -9.94 -12.09 -4.78
CA GLU A 32 -10.05 -12.77 -3.49
C GLU A 32 -8.67 -12.99 -2.84
N PRO A 33 -8.59 -13.26 -1.52
CA PRO A 33 -7.36 -13.72 -0.89
C PRO A 33 -6.96 -15.10 -1.43
N SER A 34 -5.64 -15.36 -1.50
CA SER A 34 -5.11 -16.67 -1.89
C SER A 34 -5.09 -17.68 -0.73
N SER A 35 -5.38 -17.22 0.49
CA SER A 35 -5.48 -18.02 1.72
C SER A 35 -6.16 -17.19 2.81
N ILE A 36 -6.85 -17.88 3.72
CA ILE A 36 -7.42 -17.30 4.96
C ILE A 36 -6.36 -17.22 6.06
N ASP A 37 -5.28 -18.00 5.97
CA ASP A 37 -4.14 -17.93 6.89
C ASP A 37 -3.50 -16.52 6.83
N PRO A 38 -3.57 -15.72 7.91
CA PRO A 38 -3.13 -14.33 7.89
C PRO A 38 -1.62 -14.16 7.73
N HIS A 39 -0.83 -15.22 7.91
CA HIS A 39 0.62 -15.19 7.79
C HIS A 39 1.16 -15.84 6.52
N TYR A 40 0.29 -16.46 5.70
CA TYR A 40 0.72 -17.22 4.51
C TYR A 40 1.21 -16.32 3.38
N HIS A 41 0.50 -15.24 3.07
CA HIS A 41 0.82 -14.41 1.91
C HIS A 41 0.65 -12.92 2.19
N ASN A 42 1.75 -12.19 2.28
CA ASN A 42 1.74 -10.73 2.39
C ASN A 42 1.39 -10.09 1.04
N LEU A 43 0.10 -10.11 0.71
CA LEU A 43 -0.48 -9.59 -0.52
C LEU A 43 -1.70 -8.73 -0.20
N GLY A 44 -1.96 -7.68 -0.98
CA GLY A 44 -3.05 -6.73 -0.74
C GLY A 44 -4.40 -7.35 -0.43
N PRO A 45 -4.97 -8.24 -1.28
CA PRO A 45 -6.24 -8.91 -0.99
C PRO A 45 -6.25 -9.75 0.29
N ASN A 46 -5.14 -10.47 0.57
CA ASN A 46 -4.99 -11.25 1.81
C ASN A 46 -4.98 -10.35 3.04
N ASN A 47 -4.20 -9.26 3.00
CA ASN A 47 -4.10 -8.31 4.11
C ASN A 47 -5.43 -7.58 4.36
N ALA A 48 -6.14 -7.19 3.29
CA ALA A 48 -7.46 -6.57 3.40
C ALA A 48 -8.47 -7.52 4.05
N PHE A 49 -8.53 -8.77 3.57
CA PHE A 49 -9.45 -9.77 4.09
C PHE A 49 -9.13 -10.12 5.55
N ALA A 50 -7.87 -10.38 5.87
CA ALA A 50 -7.44 -10.74 7.25
C ALA A 50 -7.82 -9.68 8.28
N THR A 51 -7.94 -8.40 7.90
CA THR A 51 -8.35 -7.31 8.80
C THR A 51 -9.79 -7.48 9.33
N HIS A 52 -10.64 -8.22 8.64
CA HIS A 52 -12.00 -8.50 9.13
C HIS A 52 -12.01 -9.51 10.28
N ILE A 53 -11.05 -10.45 10.29
CA ILE A 53 -11.04 -11.59 11.21
C ILE A 53 -10.04 -11.39 12.35
N PHE A 54 -8.85 -10.84 12.05
CA PHE A 54 -7.72 -10.79 12.98
C PHE A 54 -7.34 -9.35 13.30
N GLY A 55 -7.15 -9.05 14.60
CA GLY A 55 -6.59 -7.79 15.08
C GLY A 55 -5.08 -7.71 14.91
N THR A 56 -4.53 -6.52 15.15
CA THR A 56 -3.09 -6.22 15.22
C THR A 56 -2.78 -5.56 16.56
N LEU A 57 -1.54 -5.51 17.00
CA LEU A 57 -1.20 -4.73 18.20
C LEU A 57 -1.46 -3.23 17.96
N VAL A 58 -0.99 -2.73 16.84
CA VAL A 58 -1.19 -1.34 16.38
C VAL A 58 -2.10 -1.39 15.17
N GLY A 59 -3.21 -0.67 15.19
CA GLY A 59 -4.11 -0.52 14.07
C GLY A 59 -3.64 0.54 13.07
N SER A 60 -4.25 0.57 11.89
CA SER A 60 -3.97 1.55 10.84
C SER A 60 -5.30 2.06 10.26
N ASP A 61 -5.53 3.38 10.36
CA ASP A 61 -6.71 4.03 9.80
C ASP A 61 -6.67 4.13 8.26
N GLU A 62 -7.62 4.81 7.65
CA GLU A 62 -7.69 5.01 6.20
C GLU A 62 -6.53 5.83 5.62
N ASN A 63 -5.87 6.65 6.45
CA ASN A 63 -4.69 7.46 6.11
C ASN A 63 -3.37 6.79 6.51
N GLN A 64 -3.43 5.52 6.96
CA GLN A 64 -2.31 4.76 7.52
C GLN A 64 -1.69 5.39 8.77
N GLN A 65 -2.47 6.17 9.53
CA GLN A 65 -2.07 6.63 10.85
C GLN A 65 -2.31 5.54 11.88
N HIS A 66 -1.42 5.46 12.87
CA HIS A 66 -1.50 4.45 13.91
C HIS A 66 -2.62 4.74 14.91
N TYR A 67 -3.37 3.72 15.31
CA TYR A 67 -4.32 3.79 16.41
C TYR A 67 -4.20 2.56 17.33
N PRO A 68 -4.60 2.68 18.62
CA PRO A 68 -4.61 1.57 19.56
C PRO A 68 -5.63 0.48 19.17
N ASP A 69 -5.15 -0.74 18.85
CA ASP A 69 -6.00 -1.91 18.61
C ASP A 69 -5.84 -2.90 19.79
N LEU A 70 -5.13 -4.01 19.63
CA LEU A 70 -4.88 -4.98 20.72
C LEU A 70 -3.84 -4.46 21.72
N ALA A 71 -2.98 -3.52 21.38
CA ALA A 71 -2.24 -2.72 22.33
C ALA A 71 -2.93 -1.37 22.55
N THR A 72 -3.02 -0.93 23.80
CA THR A 72 -3.59 0.38 24.18
C THR A 72 -2.56 1.49 24.10
N SER A 73 -1.27 1.15 24.24
CA SER A 73 -0.16 2.08 24.12
C SER A 73 1.13 1.36 23.75
N TRP A 74 2.06 2.10 23.15
CA TRP A 74 3.42 1.65 22.87
C TRP A 74 4.38 2.84 22.96
N LYS A 75 5.56 2.59 23.49
CA LYS A 75 6.61 3.62 23.60
C LYS A 75 7.99 2.98 23.66
N PRO A 76 9.04 3.65 23.18
CA PRO A 76 10.40 3.26 23.52
C PRO A 76 10.64 3.50 25.01
N ILE A 77 11.26 2.55 25.69
CA ILE A 77 11.72 2.67 27.08
C ILE A 77 13.24 2.85 27.16
N ASP A 78 13.93 2.47 26.09
CA ASP A 78 15.32 2.81 25.75
C ASP A 78 15.48 2.79 24.23
N ASP A 79 16.67 3.09 23.71
CA ASP A 79 16.93 3.18 22.26
C ASP A 79 16.65 1.89 21.50
N THR A 80 16.67 0.75 22.17
CA THR A 80 16.56 -0.60 21.56
C THR A 80 15.35 -1.38 22.00
N THR A 81 14.59 -0.88 22.98
CA THR A 81 13.46 -1.61 23.60
C THR A 81 12.18 -0.80 23.55
N TRP A 82 11.15 -1.39 23.01
CA TRP A 82 9.78 -0.87 22.99
C TRP A 82 8.89 -1.63 23.94
N GLU A 83 8.14 -0.92 24.80
CA GLU A 83 7.07 -1.47 25.64
C GLU A 83 5.73 -1.37 24.93
N PHE A 84 4.94 -2.44 24.95
CA PHE A 84 3.55 -2.48 24.50
C PHE A 84 2.65 -2.90 25.65
N LYS A 85 1.66 -2.09 25.99
CA LYS A 85 0.59 -2.43 26.94
C LYS A 85 -0.59 -3.01 26.18
N LEU A 86 -0.96 -4.26 26.47
CA LEU A 86 -2.02 -4.97 25.78
C LEU A 86 -3.40 -4.62 26.39
N ARG A 87 -4.41 -4.61 25.54
CA ARG A 87 -5.81 -4.34 25.92
C ARG A 87 -6.34 -5.50 26.76
N LYS A 88 -6.84 -5.19 27.96
CA LYS A 88 -7.51 -6.16 28.84
C LYS A 88 -8.95 -6.40 28.36
N GLY A 89 -9.49 -7.61 28.63
CA GLY A 89 -10.88 -7.96 28.36
C GLY A 89 -11.20 -8.23 26.88
N VAL A 90 -10.22 -8.24 25.98
CA VAL A 90 -10.44 -8.65 24.59
C VAL A 90 -10.69 -10.15 24.55
N LYS A 91 -11.74 -10.54 23.78
CA LYS A 91 -12.12 -11.94 23.60
C LYS A 91 -11.82 -12.40 22.17
N TRP A 92 -11.31 -13.61 22.03
CA TRP A 92 -11.30 -14.33 20.78
C TRP A 92 -12.73 -14.64 20.31
N HIS A 93 -12.91 -15.01 19.05
CA HIS A 93 -14.22 -15.35 18.51
C HIS A 93 -14.94 -16.52 19.20
N ASP A 94 -14.19 -17.35 19.92
CA ASP A 94 -14.70 -18.45 20.76
C ASP A 94 -15.02 -18.03 22.20
N GLY A 95 -14.77 -16.79 22.57
CA GLY A 95 -14.99 -16.23 23.90
C GLY A 95 -13.81 -16.37 24.87
N SER A 96 -12.74 -17.06 24.52
CA SER A 96 -11.51 -17.12 25.33
C SER A 96 -10.77 -15.78 25.37
N ASP A 97 -9.90 -15.59 26.39
CA ASP A 97 -9.18 -14.32 26.58
C ASP A 97 -7.96 -14.20 25.66
N PHE A 98 -7.74 -13.00 25.14
CA PHE A 98 -6.50 -12.59 24.49
C PHE A 98 -5.45 -12.19 25.54
N THR A 99 -4.23 -12.70 25.41
CA THR A 99 -3.11 -12.40 26.30
C THR A 99 -1.77 -12.26 25.57
N ALA A 100 -0.72 -11.92 26.29
CA ALA A 100 0.65 -11.86 25.78
C ALA A 100 1.15 -13.21 25.21
N ASP A 101 0.60 -14.35 25.66
CA ASP A 101 0.98 -15.66 25.13
C ASP A 101 0.62 -15.82 23.65
N ASP A 102 -0.49 -15.23 23.21
CA ASP A 102 -0.90 -15.19 21.80
C ASP A 102 0.07 -14.35 20.95
N VAL A 103 0.55 -13.24 21.52
CA VAL A 103 1.54 -12.38 20.86
C VAL A 103 2.88 -13.11 20.71
N MET A 104 3.34 -13.77 21.77
CA MET A 104 4.58 -14.57 21.75
C MET A 104 4.48 -15.69 20.71
N PHE A 105 3.36 -16.41 20.68
CA PHE A 105 3.10 -17.44 19.70
C PHE A 105 3.07 -16.89 18.26
N THR A 106 2.39 -15.76 18.05
CA THR A 106 2.34 -15.08 16.76
C THR A 106 3.75 -14.73 16.26
N ALA A 107 4.60 -14.16 17.12
CA ALA A 107 5.96 -13.78 16.79
C ALA A 107 6.82 -14.98 16.35
N GLN A 108 6.57 -16.16 16.94
CA GLN A 108 7.24 -17.40 16.58
C GLN A 108 6.72 -17.98 15.25
N ARG A 109 5.39 -17.98 15.03
CA ARG A 109 4.78 -18.62 13.86
C ARG A 109 4.90 -17.80 12.59
N ALA A 110 4.66 -16.50 12.64
CA ALA A 110 4.51 -15.68 11.44
C ALA A 110 5.74 -15.68 10.49
N PRO A 111 7.00 -15.79 10.98
CA PRO A 111 8.16 -15.95 10.11
C PRO A 111 8.28 -17.33 9.45
N ASN A 112 7.63 -18.35 9.99
CA ASN A 112 7.91 -19.76 9.75
C ASN A 112 6.76 -20.52 9.06
N VAL A 113 5.86 -19.83 8.35
CA VAL A 113 4.75 -20.49 7.64
C VAL A 113 5.28 -21.28 6.43
N PRO A 114 5.08 -22.60 6.39
CA PRO A 114 5.58 -23.44 5.31
C PRO A 114 5.01 -23.04 3.94
N LYS A 115 5.85 -23.08 2.90
CA LYS A 115 5.47 -22.79 1.50
C LYS A 115 4.89 -21.40 1.28
N SER A 116 5.07 -20.45 2.23
CA SER A 116 4.64 -19.07 2.06
C SER A 116 5.35 -18.43 0.86
N PRO A 117 4.62 -17.87 -0.12
CA PRO A 117 5.23 -17.20 -1.26
C PRO A 117 5.81 -15.83 -0.90
N SER A 118 5.30 -15.20 0.16
CA SER A 118 5.75 -13.91 0.71
C SER A 118 5.28 -13.77 2.15
N GLY A 119 6.10 -14.23 3.10
CA GLY A 119 5.74 -14.25 4.52
C GLY A 119 6.02 -12.94 5.25
N PHE A 120 5.64 -12.92 6.53
CA PHE A 120 5.74 -11.76 7.42
C PHE A 120 7.05 -11.68 8.20
N GLY A 121 7.96 -12.65 8.03
CA GLY A 121 9.25 -12.69 8.73
C GLY A 121 10.10 -11.43 8.57
N THR A 122 9.98 -10.69 7.45
CA THR A 122 10.68 -9.44 7.24
C THR A 122 10.37 -8.37 8.30
N TYR A 123 9.14 -8.38 8.86
CA TYR A 123 8.71 -7.43 9.90
C TYR A 123 9.13 -7.85 11.31
N LEU A 124 9.46 -9.11 11.50
CA LEU A 124 9.81 -9.69 12.81
C LEU A 124 11.31 -10.00 12.95
N LYS A 125 12.03 -10.06 11.84
CA LYS A 125 13.47 -10.36 11.82
C LYS A 125 14.26 -9.35 12.66
N GLY A 126 15.12 -9.86 13.53
CA GLY A 126 15.98 -9.04 14.40
C GLY A 126 15.27 -8.42 15.60
N LYS A 127 14.04 -8.83 15.87
CA LYS A 127 13.25 -8.45 17.04
C LYS A 127 13.12 -9.63 18.00
N THR A 128 13.36 -9.36 19.28
CA THR A 128 13.18 -10.33 20.37
C THR A 128 11.95 -9.92 21.18
N PHE A 129 10.94 -10.77 21.22
CA PHE A 129 9.74 -10.56 22.01
C PHE A 129 9.94 -11.13 23.42
N ILE A 130 9.57 -10.37 24.44
CA ILE A 130 9.74 -10.70 25.84
C ILE A 130 8.39 -10.47 26.54
N LYS A 131 7.81 -11.52 27.11
CA LYS A 131 6.62 -11.42 27.95
C LYS A 131 7.03 -10.91 29.33
N ILE A 132 6.48 -9.78 29.76
CA ILE A 132 6.68 -9.22 31.10
C ILE A 132 5.58 -9.73 32.05
N ASP A 133 4.34 -9.61 31.61
CA ASP A 133 3.16 -10.16 32.29
C ASP A 133 2.09 -10.55 31.24
N SER A 134 0.87 -10.88 31.67
CA SER A 134 -0.22 -11.29 30.77
C SER A 134 -0.67 -10.18 29.80
N HIS A 135 -0.37 -8.91 30.09
CA HIS A 135 -0.80 -7.74 29.30
C HIS A 135 0.31 -6.71 29.04
N THR A 136 1.56 -7.12 29.23
CA THR A 136 2.74 -6.28 28.92
C THR A 136 3.78 -7.11 28.20
N ILE A 137 4.26 -6.60 27.07
CA ILE A 137 5.38 -7.17 26.34
C ILE A 137 6.43 -6.11 26.04
N HIS A 138 7.68 -6.54 25.98
CA HIS A 138 8.78 -5.77 25.41
C HIS A 138 9.20 -6.37 24.07
N ILE A 139 9.57 -5.50 23.12
CA ILE A 139 10.17 -5.91 21.84
C ILE A 139 11.53 -5.23 21.74
N LYS A 140 12.58 -6.05 21.75
CA LYS A 140 13.98 -5.59 21.76
C LYS A 140 14.66 -5.80 20.41
N THR A 141 15.53 -4.86 20.03
CA THR A 141 16.38 -4.91 18.83
C THR A 141 17.85 -4.71 19.20
N LYS A 142 18.76 -5.07 18.28
CA LYS A 142 20.21 -4.88 18.51
C LYS A 142 20.68 -3.45 18.34
N LYS A 143 19.90 -2.59 17.67
CA LYS A 143 20.19 -1.18 17.37
C LYS A 143 18.89 -0.39 17.47
N PRO A 144 18.94 0.94 17.61
CA PRO A 144 17.74 1.78 17.59
C PRO A 144 16.83 1.46 16.40
N TYR A 145 15.53 1.30 16.66
CA TYR A 145 14.59 0.87 15.64
C TYR A 145 13.26 1.64 15.71
N PRO A 146 13.16 2.81 15.07
CA PRO A 146 11.98 3.68 15.14
C PRO A 146 10.76 3.11 14.42
N LEU A 147 10.95 2.16 13.49
CA LEU A 147 9.86 1.56 12.69
C LEU A 147 9.11 0.44 13.41
N MET A 148 9.29 0.29 14.72
CA MET A 148 8.65 -0.79 15.47
C MET A 148 7.12 -0.80 15.31
N PRO A 149 6.39 0.32 15.54
CA PRO A 149 4.95 0.34 15.36
C PRO A 149 4.53 0.04 13.91
N ASN A 150 5.28 0.56 12.92
CA ASN A 150 5.01 0.34 11.48
C ASN A 150 5.14 -1.13 11.06
N ASP A 151 6.12 -1.85 11.61
CA ASP A 151 6.28 -3.27 11.33
C ASP A 151 5.18 -4.09 12.02
N ILE A 152 4.92 -3.80 13.30
CA ILE A 152 3.98 -4.56 14.13
C ILE A 152 2.53 -4.40 13.68
N MET A 153 2.14 -3.23 13.11
CA MET A 153 0.80 -3.03 12.54
C MET A 153 0.51 -3.93 11.33
N THR A 154 1.55 -4.51 10.72
CA THR A 154 1.37 -5.40 9.55
C THR A 154 1.09 -6.85 9.94
N VAL A 155 1.42 -7.25 11.16
CA VAL A 155 1.36 -8.63 11.64
C VAL A 155 0.05 -8.87 12.38
N LYS A 156 -0.80 -9.73 11.83
CA LYS A 156 -2.06 -10.13 12.47
C LYS A 156 -1.78 -11.04 13.66
N ILE A 157 -2.40 -10.77 14.80
CA ILE A 157 -2.28 -11.62 15.99
C ILE A 157 -3.24 -12.81 15.86
N ILE A 158 -2.74 -14.00 16.15
CA ILE A 158 -3.48 -15.27 16.10
C ILE A 158 -3.54 -15.92 17.47
N SER A 159 -4.62 -16.67 17.72
CA SER A 159 -4.79 -17.42 18.97
C SER A 159 -3.77 -18.54 19.06
N LYS A 160 -3.06 -18.64 20.19
CA LYS A 160 -2.18 -19.77 20.49
C LYS A 160 -3.00 -21.06 20.54
N LYS A 161 -4.15 -21.06 21.19
CA LYS A 161 -5.05 -22.20 21.35
C LYS A 161 -5.42 -22.87 20.03
N TYR A 162 -5.72 -22.09 18.98
CA TYR A 162 -6.16 -22.58 17.67
C TYR A 162 -5.04 -22.62 16.63
N GLY A 163 -3.95 -21.90 16.88
CA GLY A 163 -2.83 -21.79 15.95
C GLY A 163 -1.72 -22.81 16.20
N GLU A 164 -1.62 -23.35 17.42
CA GLU A 164 -0.59 -24.34 17.76
C GLU A 164 -0.82 -25.63 16.96
N GLY A 165 0.19 -26.05 16.19
CA GLY A 165 0.09 -27.19 15.27
C GLY A 165 -0.80 -26.96 14.03
N ALA A 166 -1.48 -25.81 13.90
CA ALA A 166 -2.36 -25.55 12.78
C ALA A 166 -1.59 -25.25 11.50
N THR A 167 -2.06 -25.89 10.43
CA THR A 167 -1.57 -25.68 9.05
C THR A 167 -2.34 -24.56 8.34
N THR A 168 -1.84 -24.10 7.21
CA THR A 168 -2.58 -23.17 6.33
C THR A 168 -3.94 -23.73 5.89
N ALA A 169 -4.07 -25.06 5.74
CA ALA A 169 -5.34 -25.71 5.41
C ALA A 169 -6.35 -25.60 6.56
N ASP A 170 -5.91 -25.67 7.83
CA ASP A 170 -6.80 -25.48 8.99
C ASP A 170 -7.34 -24.06 9.06
N TYR A 171 -6.56 -23.04 8.66
CA TYR A 171 -7.07 -21.67 8.52
C TYR A 171 -8.06 -21.56 7.36
N ASN A 172 -7.75 -22.14 6.21
CA ASN A 172 -8.61 -22.08 5.01
C ASN A 172 -9.96 -22.78 5.21
N SER A 173 -10.01 -23.83 6.04
CA SER A 173 -11.27 -24.51 6.40
C SER A 173 -12.08 -23.80 7.48
N GLY A 174 -11.50 -22.80 8.14
CA GLY A 174 -12.10 -22.10 9.27
C GLY A 174 -11.76 -22.65 10.64
N LYS A 175 -11.20 -23.87 10.74
CA LYS A 175 -10.87 -24.52 12.03
C LYS A 175 -9.93 -23.65 12.89
N ALA A 176 -8.94 -23.01 12.27
CA ALA A 176 -7.99 -22.12 12.95
C ALA A 176 -8.25 -20.62 12.68
N ALA A 177 -9.27 -20.26 11.91
CA ALA A 177 -9.59 -18.86 11.59
C ALA A 177 -10.37 -18.17 12.73
N ILE A 178 -9.90 -18.33 13.96
CA ILE A 178 -10.43 -17.73 15.18
C ILE A 178 -9.61 -16.49 15.49
N GLY A 179 -10.22 -15.31 15.31
CA GLY A 179 -9.58 -14.01 15.47
C GLY A 179 -10.19 -13.18 16.61
N THR A 180 -9.73 -11.93 16.70
CA THR A 180 -10.26 -10.89 17.60
C THR A 180 -10.95 -9.77 16.82
N GLY A 181 -11.03 -9.89 15.50
CA GLY A 181 -11.54 -8.86 14.60
C GLY A 181 -13.05 -8.67 14.64
N PRO A 182 -13.55 -7.67 13.88
CA PRO A 182 -14.98 -7.30 13.86
C PRO A 182 -15.90 -8.35 13.27
N TYR A 183 -15.38 -9.29 12.48
CA TYR A 183 -16.16 -10.37 11.87
C TYR A 183 -15.57 -11.74 12.14
N LYS A 184 -16.44 -12.74 12.27
CA LYS A 184 -16.10 -14.17 12.38
C LYS A 184 -16.14 -14.80 11.00
N PHE A 185 -15.16 -15.64 10.69
CA PHE A 185 -15.15 -16.45 9.48
C PHE A 185 -16.27 -17.50 9.50
N VAL A 186 -16.99 -17.66 8.40
CA VAL A 186 -18.05 -18.66 8.24
C VAL A 186 -17.65 -19.70 7.18
N LYS A 187 -17.36 -19.24 5.95
CA LYS A 187 -17.07 -20.15 4.83
C LYS A 187 -16.27 -19.45 3.74
N TRP A 188 -15.43 -20.18 3.06
CA TRP A 188 -14.78 -19.78 1.81
C TRP A 188 -14.99 -20.87 0.76
N VAL A 189 -15.54 -20.49 -0.38
CA VAL A 189 -15.62 -21.28 -1.60
C VAL A 189 -14.76 -20.57 -2.65
N PRO A 190 -13.53 -21.06 -2.92
CA PRO A 190 -12.60 -20.37 -3.81
C PRO A 190 -13.21 -20.10 -5.19
N GLY A 191 -13.06 -18.87 -5.67
CA GLY A 191 -13.61 -18.42 -6.95
C GLY A 191 -15.09 -18.05 -6.93
N ASP A 192 -15.84 -18.37 -5.87
CA ASP A 192 -17.26 -18.08 -5.74
C ASP A 192 -17.56 -17.05 -4.64
N ARG A 193 -17.25 -17.36 -3.39
CA ARG A 193 -17.61 -16.45 -2.28
C ARG A 193 -16.84 -16.68 -0.99
N ILE A 194 -16.86 -15.65 -0.14
CA ILE A 194 -16.42 -15.70 1.26
C ILE A 194 -17.51 -15.11 2.14
N GLU A 195 -17.90 -15.83 3.18
CA GLU A 195 -18.97 -15.49 4.11
C GLU A 195 -18.41 -15.15 5.47
N LEU A 196 -18.80 -14.01 6.03
CA LEU A 196 -18.45 -13.56 7.36
C LEU A 196 -19.71 -13.21 8.15
N LYS A 197 -19.65 -13.37 9.48
CA LYS A 197 -20.70 -12.97 10.44
C LYS A 197 -20.14 -11.97 11.44
N ALA A 198 -20.94 -11.02 11.87
CA ALA A 198 -20.56 -10.03 12.89
C ALA A 198 -20.03 -10.67 14.19
N ASN A 199 -18.99 -10.08 14.75
CA ASN A 199 -18.52 -10.35 16.09
C ASN A 199 -19.16 -9.34 17.05
N GLU A 200 -20.22 -9.73 17.73
CA GLU A 200 -20.95 -8.86 18.68
C GLU A 200 -20.08 -8.42 19.86
N ASN A 201 -19.10 -9.27 20.22
CA ASN A 201 -18.15 -9.02 21.32
C ASN A 201 -16.87 -8.28 20.86
N TYR A 202 -16.88 -7.70 19.65
CA TYR A 202 -15.73 -6.92 19.18
C TYR A 202 -15.46 -5.72 20.10
N HIS A 203 -14.21 -5.53 20.48
CA HIS A 203 -13.80 -4.49 21.44
C HIS A 203 -13.92 -3.05 20.92
N GLY A 204 -14.21 -2.87 19.62
CA GLY A 204 -14.59 -1.57 19.04
C GLY A 204 -13.44 -0.67 18.61
N ALA A 205 -12.23 -1.21 18.38
CA ALA A 205 -11.12 -0.41 17.88
C ALA A 205 -11.35 0.10 16.44
N GLY A 206 -10.67 1.17 16.06
CA GLY A 206 -10.75 1.76 14.72
C GLY A 206 -12.13 2.31 14.40
N THR A 207 -12.82 1.71 13.42
CA THR A 207 -14.15 2.12 12.96
C THR A 207 -15.31 1.76 13.89
N GLY A 208 -15.01 1.19 15.06
CA GLY A 208 -16.01 0.74 16.02
C GLY A 208 -16.59 -0.64 15.70
N LYS A 209 -17.75 -0.95 16.28
CA LYS A 209 -18.42 -2.25 16.13
C LYS A 209 -18.84 -2.52 14.68
N PRO A 210 -18.96 -3.81 14.25
CA PRO A 210 -19.45 -4.17 12.93
C PRO A 210 -20.87 -3.67 12.70
N LYS A 211 -21.14 -3.17 11.48
CA LYS A 211 -22.42 -2.56 11.11
C LYS A 211 -23.37 -3.53 10.39
N TYR A 212 -22.85 -4.62 9.87
CA TYR A 212 -23.59 -5.61 9.09
C TYR A 212 -23.58 -6.95 9.83
N LYS A 213 -24.74 -7.62 9.84
CA LYS A 213 -24.88 -8.95 10.47
C LYS A 213 -24.07 -9.99 9.71
N ASN A 214 -24.22 -10.00 8.39
CA ASN A 214 -23.49 -10.89 7.50
C ASN A 214 -22.80 -10.06 6.41
N VAL A 215 -21.59 -10.48 6.02
CA VAL A 215 -20.86 -9.89 4.89
C VAL A 215 -20.50 -11.00 3.92
N LEU A 216 -20.93 -10.82 2.67
CA LEU A 216 -20.65 -11.73 1.57
C LEU A 216 -19.68 -11.05 0.58
N PHE A 217 -18.50 -11.60 0.39
CA PHE A 217 -17.58 -11.19 -0.65
C PHE A 217 -17.70 -12.10 -1.87
N LYS A 218 -17.90 -11.49 -3.05
CA LYS A 218 -17.96 -12.18 -4.35
C LYS A 218 -16.78 -11.76 -5.22
N PRO A 219 -15.84 -12.66 -5.57
CA PRO A 219 -14.77 -12.35 -6.51
C PRO A 219 -15.33 -12.20 -7.92
N ILE A 220 -15.23 -10.98 -8.49
CA ILE A 220 -15.65 -10.68 -9.86
C ILE A 220 -14.49 -10.02 -10.59
N LYS A 221 -13.66 -10.78 -11.28
CA LYS A 221 -12.38 -10.31 -11.85
C LYS A 221 -12.55 -9.23 -12.92
N SER A 222 -13.57 -9.37 -13.78
CA SER A 222 -13.86 -8.42 -14.86
C SER A 222 -14.45 -7.12 -14.31
N GLY A 223 -13.85 -5.97 -14.63
CA GLY A 223 -14.35 -4.64 -14.24
C GLY A 223 -15.77 -4.36 -14.77
N PRO A 224 -16.04 -4.57 -16.08
CA PRO A 224 -17.40 -4.46 -16.63
C PRO A 224 -18.43 -5.38 -15.92
N ALA A 225 -18.06 -6.63 -15.62
CA ALA A 225 -18.95 -7.54 -14.91
C ALA A 225 -19.24 -7.07 -13.47
N ARG A 226 -18.24 -6.50 -12.74
CA ARG A 226 -18.48 -5.92 -11.41
C ARG A 226 -19.45 -4.75 -11.48
N ILE A 227 -19.29 -3.87 -12.46
CA ILE A 227 -20.20 -2.73 -12.67
C ILE A 227 -21.60 -3.24 -12.98
N ALA A 228 -21.75 -4.23 -13.87
CA ALA A 228 -23.04 -4.83 -14.19
C ALA A 228 -23.72 -5.42 -12.95
N ALA A 229 -22.99 -6.17 -12.11
CA ALA A 229 -23.52 -6.73 -10.87
C ALA A 229 -23.98 -5.64 -9.88
N LEU A 230 -23.29 -4.50 -9.80
CA LEU A 230 -23.73 -3.37 -8.97
C LEU A 230 -25.00 -2.73 -9.52
N LEU A 231 -25.10 -2.53 -10.83
CA LEU A 231 -26.28 -1.96 -11.49
C LEU A 231 -27.51 -2.90 -11.40
N ALA A 232 -27.29 -4.22 -11.49
CA ALA A 232 -28.31 -5.23 -11.29
C ALA A 232 -28.72 -5.43 -9.83
N LYS A 233 -27.99 -4.80 -8.88
CA LYS A 233 -28.18 -4.92 -7.44
C LYS A 233 -27.81 -6.32 -6.88
N ASP A 234 -27.03 -7.11 -7.61
CA ASP A 234 -26.48 -8.39 -7.16
C ASP A 234 -25.40 -8.22 -6.09
N VAL A 235 -24.80 -7.02 -6.05
CA VAL A 235 -23.88 -6.56 -5.02
C VAL A 235 -24.22 -5.13 -4.59
N ASP A 236 -23.90 -4.78 -3.35
CA ASP A 236 -24.16 -3.44 -2.79
C ASP A 236 -23.01 -2.47 -3.03
N PHE A 237 -21.83 -3.03 -3.26
CA PHE A 237 -20.57 -2.29 -3.29
C PHE A 237 -19.53 -3.04 -4.14
N ILE A 238 -18.71 -2.29 -4.88
CA ILE A 238 -17.60 -2.85 -5.67
C ILE A 238 -16.31 -2.05 -5.45
N ASP A 239 -15.19 -2.74 -5.51
CA ASP A 239 -13.86 -2.13 -5.53
C ASP A 239 -13.34 -1.94 -6.97
N ASN A 240 -12.22 -1.22 -7.09
CA ASN A 240 -11.44 -1.12 -8.34
C ASN A 240 -12.29 -0.80 -9.58
N VAL A 241 -13.10 0.25 -9.51
CA VAL A 241 -13.85 0.76 -10.68
C VAL A 241 -12.85 1.22 -11.76
N PRO A 242 -12.97 0.72 -13.01
CA PRO A 242 -12.08 1.16 -14.08
C PRO A 242 -12.22 2.67 -14.35
N PRO A 243 -11.12 3.44 -14.53
CA PRO A 243 -11.15 4.90 -14.69
C PRO A 243 -12.10 5.39 -15.80
N LEU A 244 -12.09 4.71 -16.95
CA LEU A 244 -12.97 5.02 -18.10
C LEU A 244 -14.47 5.00 -17.76
N ASN A 245 -14.87 4.27 -16.72
CA ASN A 245 -16.27 4.17 -16.34
C ASN A 245 -16.68 5.19 -15.26
N VAL A 246 -15.71 5.79 -14.55
CA VAL A 246 -15.98 6.63 -13.37
C VAL A 246 -16.84 7.84 -13.72
N ALA A 247 -16.53 8.56 -14.81
CA ALA A 247 -17.30 9.72 -15.23
C ALA A 247 -18.76 9.38 -15.49
N LYS A 248 -19.02 8.29 -16.23
CA LYS A 248 -20.38 7.80 -16.52
C LYS A 248 -21.12 7.33 -15.27
N LEU A 249 -20.42 6.63 -14.35
CA LEU A 249 -21.07 6.16 -13.12
C LEU A 249 -21.43 7.30 -12.16
N LYS A 250 -20.67 8.39 -12.15
CA LYS A 250 -20.97 9.60 -11.35
C LYS A 250 -22.28 10.29 -11.76
N THR A 251 -22.74 10.13 -12.99
CA THR A 251 -24.02 10.69 -13.45
C THR A 251 -25.23 9.82 -13.08
N ASN A 252 -25.01 8.62 -12.56
CA ASN A 252 -26.09 7.73 -12.16
C ASN A 252 -26.53 8.03 -10.72
N PRO A 253 -27.79 8.56 -10.49
CA PRO A 253 -28.28 8.95 -9.17
C PRO A 253 -28.46 7.78 -8.20
N THR A 254 -28.50 6.54 -8.72
CA THR A 254 -28.63 5.34 -7.87
C THR A 254 -27.31 4.85 -7.29
N LEU A 255 -26.19 5.50 -7.63
CA LEU A 255 -24.85 5.13 -7.21
C LEU A 255 -24.17 6.23 -6.41
N SER A 256 -23.28 5.80 -5.52
CA SER A 256 -22.29 6.62 -4.81
C SER A 256 -20.89 6.21 -5.28
N ILE A 257 -20.08 7.18 -5.76
CA ILE A 257 -18.73 6.96 -6.26
C ILE A 257 -17.74 7.60 -5.30
N ASN A 258 -16.89 6.78 -4.71
CA ASN A 258 -15.92 7.19 -3.69
C ASN A 258 -14.52 6.98 -4.26
N SER A 259 -13.74 8.04 -4.39
CA SER A 259 -12.37 8.00 -4.92
C SER A 259 -11.40 8.64 -3.93
N GLY A 260 -10.23 8.05 -3.77
CA GLY A 260 -9.18 8.59 -2.90
C GLY A 260 -7.78 8.29 -3.42
N ALA A 261 -6.84 9.21 -3.12
CA ALA A 261 -5.44 8.99 -3.43
C ALA A 261 -4.88 7.81 -2.62
N SER A 262 -4.09 6.96 -3.28
CA SER A 262 -3.37 5.90 -2.59
C SER A 262 -1.96 6.34 -2.22
N ASN A 263 -1.31 5.57 -1.36
CA ASN A 263 0.11 5.70 -1.03
C ASN A 263 1.04 5.28 -2.19
N ARG A 264 0.47 4.98 -3.37
CA ARG A 264 1.22 4.52 -4.54
C ARG A 264 1.59 5.69 -5.43
N VAL A 265 2.89 5.95 -5.56
CA VAL A 265 3.43 6.83 -6.59
C VAL A 265 3.79 6.02 -7.83
N ILE A 266 3.40 6.51 -9.00
CA ILE A 266 3.95 6.08 -10.30
C ILE A 266 5.12 7.00 -10.61
N TYR A 267 6.27 6.40 -10.94
CA TYR A 267 7.53 7.10 -11.09
C TYR A 267 8.39 6.48 -12.21
N LEU A 268 9.36 7.25 -12.66
CA LEU A 268 10.34 6.85 -13.65
C LEU A 268 11.65 6.51 -12.95
N HIS A 269 12.22 5.38 -13.29
CA HIS A 269 13.54 4.96 -12.83
C HIS A 269 14.48 4.87 -14.03
N MET A 270 15.66 5.45 -13.88
CA MET A 270 16.63 5.66 -14.97
C MET A 270 17.95 4.98 -14.62
N ASP A 271 18.61 4.42 -15.62
CA ASP A 271 19.96 3.88 -15.51
C ASP A 271 20.98 4.98 -15.21
N GLN A 272 21.50 5.02 -14.00
CA GLN A 272 22.45 6.04 -13.53
C GLN A 272 23.83 5.48 -13.23
N PHE A 273 24.13 4.23 -13.67
CA PHE A 273 25.38 3.57 -13.30
C PHE A 273 26.20 3.02 -14.48
N ARG A 274 25.59 2.79 -15.63
CA ARG A 274 26.30 2.28 -16.81
C ARG A 274 26.71 3.41 -17.72
N GLU A 275 27.99 3.51 -18.07
CA GLU A 275 28.48 4.50 -19.03
C GLU A 275 27.83 4.31 -20.41
N ASN A 276 27.64 3.05 -20.85
CA ASN A 276 26.91 2.67 -22.05
C ASN A 276 25.64 1.94 -21.66
N SER A 277 24.50 2.61 -21.73
CA SER A 277 23.21 2.03 -21.36
C SER A 277 22.62 1.23 -22.53
N PRO A 278 22.14 -0.01 -22.30
CA PRO A 278 21.86 -0.96 -23.40
C PRO A 278 20.71 -0.54 -24.34
N HIS A 279 19.78 0.27 -23.84
CA HIS A 279 18.59 0.71 -24.59
C HIS A 279 18.63 2.21 -24.93
N ILE A 280 19.84 2.80 -25.04
CA ILE A 280 20.07 4.18 -25.42
C ILE A 280 21.08 4.22 -26.56
N LYS A 281 20.79 5.05 -27.59
CA LYS A 281 21.61 5.21 -28.80
C LYS A 281 21.60 6.68 -29.28
N ALA A 282 22.58 7.06 -30.09
CA ALA A 282 22.53 8.28 -30.83
C ALA A 282 21.34 8.27 -31.81
N ILE A 283 20.84 9.44 -32.18
CA ILE A 283 19.85 9.54 -33.27
C ILE A 283 20.45 8.94 -34.54
N GLY A 284 19.73 8.01 -35.16
CA GLY A 284 20.21 7.26 -36.32
C GLY A 284 21.10 6.06 -35.97
N GLY A 285 21.26 5.73 -34.70
CA GLY A 285 22.04 4.58 -34.22
C GLY A 285 23.44 4.96 -33.73
N GLY A 286 24.17 3.97 -33.26
CA GLY A 286 25.50 4.16 -32.67
C GLY A 286 25.49 4.33 -31.14
N LYS A 287 26.63 4.08 -30.53
CA LYS A 287 26.81 4.19 -29.08
C LYS A 287 27.00 5.64 -28.67
N ILE A 288 26.40 6.02 -27.55
CA ILE A 288 26.65 7.32 -26.88
C ILE A 288 26.86 7.08 -25.39
N LYS A 289 27.56 8.00 -24.73
CA LYS A 289 27.60 8.04 -23.27
C LYS A 289 26.18 8.16 -22.73
N ASN A 290 25.88 7.42 -21.67
CA ASN A 290 24.56 7.39 -21.09
C ASN A 290 24.10 8.78 -20.60
N PRO A 291 23.12 9.41 -21.27
CA PRO A 291 22.64 10.75 -20.89
C PRO A 291 21.96 10.76 -19.52
N LEU A 292 21.41 9.63 -19.07
CA LEU A 292 20.69 9.53 -17.80
C LEU A 292 21.61 9.62 -16.56
N MET A 293 22.92 9.57 -16.74
CA MET A 293 23.90 9.86 -15.67
C MET A 293 23.99 11.35 -15.36
N ASP A 294 23.66 12.23 -16.30
CA ASP A 294 23.68 13.67 -16.11
C ASP A 294 22.38 14.16 -15.45
N VAL A 295 22.49 14.84 -14.31
CA VAL A 295 21.33 15.36 -13.58
C VAL A 295 20.54 16.39 -14.39
N ARG A 296 21.19 17.15 -15.29
CA ARG A 296 20.53 18.13 -16.15
C ARG A 296 19.57 17.44 -17.14
N VAL A 297 19.98 16.29 -17.68
CA VAL A 297 19.12 15.45 -18.54
C VAL A 297 17.93 14.89 -17.74
N ARG A 298 18.16 14.38 -16.52
CA ARG A 298 17.05 13.89 -15.68
C ARG A 298 16.06 15.00 -15.33
N LYS A 299 16.56 16.20 -15.03
CA LYS A 299 15.71 17.39 -14.82
C LYS A 299 14.95 17.76 -16.07
N ALA A 300 15.59 17.77 -17.24
CA ALA A 300 14.95 18.03 -18.53
C ALA A 300 13.80 17.04 -18.81
N ILE A 301 14.00 15.75 -18.52
CA ILE A 301 12.97 14.72 -18.63
C ILE A 301 11.79 15.04 -17.69
N SER A 302 12.04 15.47 -16.45
CA SER A 302 10.97 15.84 -15.52
C SER A 302 10.15 17.06 -15.99
N LEU A 303 10.83 18.09 -16.49
CA LEU A 303 10.19 19.31 -17.03
C LEU A 303 9.41 19.04 -18.34
N ALA A 304 9.78 18.02 -19.09
CA ALA A 304 9.06 17.62 -20.31
C ALA A 304 7.74 16.90 -20.03
N ILE A 305 7.48 16.47 -18.78
CA ILE A 305 6.26 15.75 -18.42
C ILE A 305 5.13 16.73 -18.15
N ASN A 306 4.14 16.79 -19.05
CA ASN A 306 2.88 17.49 -18.79
C ASN A 306 2.01 16.66 -17.84
N ARG A 307 2.19 16.87 -16.53
CA ARG A 307 1.47 16.12 -15.49
C ARG A 307 -0.03 16.43 -15.48
N ASP A 308 -0.44 17.64 -15.93
CA ASP A 308 -1.86 17.97 -16.06
C ASP A 308 -2.52 17.17 -17.20
N ALA A 309 -1.85 17.07 -18.35
CA ALA A 309 -2.32 16.23 -19.46
C ALA A 309 -2.29 14.75 -19.08
N MET A 310 -1.27 14.29 -18.33
CA MET A 310 -1.22 12.91 -17.81
C MET A 310 -2.44 12.60 -16.95
N VAL A 311 -2.78 13.47 -16.00
CA VAL A 311 -3.94 13.29 -15.13
C VAL A 311 -5.24 13.36 -15.92
N SER A 312 -5.43 14.38 -16.76
CA SER A 312 -6.72 14.63 -17.43
C SER A 312 -6.99 13.70 -18.61
N LYS A 313 -5.97 13.36 -19.42
CA LYS A 313 -6.13 12.63 -20.69
C LYS A 313 -5.78 11.15 -20.59
N VAL A 314 -4.79 10.81 -19.76
CA VAL A 314 -4.35 9.41 -19.62
C VAL A 314 -5.02 8.73 -18.45
N MET A 315 -5.21 9.46 -17.34
CA MET A 315 -5.76 8.92 -16.09
C MET A 315 -7.23 9.28 -15.86
N GLU A 316 -7.91 9.91 -16.82
CA GLU A 316 -9.35 10.26 -16.75
C GLU A 316 -9.72 11.03 -15.46
N ASN A 317 -8.82 11.92 -15.01
CA ASN A 317 -8.89 12.63 -13.72
C ASN A 317 -8.87 11.73 -12.48
N ILE A 318 -8.46 10.45 -12.62
CA ILE A 318 -8.33 9.48 -11.50
C ILE A 318 -6.85 9.32 -11.14
N ALA A 319 -6.20 10.42 -10.84
CA ALA A 319 -4.82 10.52 -10.34
C ALA A 319 -4.59 11.90 -9.73
N VAL A 320 -3.51 12.02 -8.93
CA VAL A 320 -3.04 13.30 -8.39
C VAL A 320 -1.58 13.49 -8.82
N LYS A 321 -1.22 14.69 -9.32
CA LYS A 321 0.16 15.01 -9.71
C LYS A 321 1.12 14.74 -8.55
N ALA A 322 2.27 14.11 -8.81
CA ALA A 322 3.27 13.81 -7.80
C ALA A 322 4.58 14.60 -8.03
N GLY A 323 5.11 15.19 -6.95
CA GLY A 323 6.43 15.82 -6.92
C GLY A 323 7.40 15.11 -5.96
N GLN A 324 6.91 14.15 -5.18
CA GLN A 324 7.70 13.36 -4.24
C GLN A 324 7.14 11.94 -4.08
N LEU A 325 7.72 11.14 -3.16
CA LEU A 325 7.47 9.70 -3.08
C LEU A 325 6.12 9.32 -2.44
N LEU A 326 5.52 10.23 -1.65
CA LEU A 326 4.25 10.03 -0.96
C LEU A 326 3.38 11.28 -1.04
N PRO A 327 2.04 11.15 -1.01
CA PRO A 327 1.12 12.27 -0.91
C PRO A 327 1.29 13.06 0.40
N LYS A 328 0.75 14.28 0.42
CA LYS A 328 0.65 15.08 1.65
C LYS A 328 -0.12 14.31 2.74
N GLY A 329 0.33 14.45 4.00
CA GLY A 329 -0.27 13.80 5.16
C GLY A 329 0.48 12.56 5.65
N PHE A 330 1.39 12.01 4.85
CA PHE A 330 2.25 10.91 5.29
C PHE A 330 3.47 11.41 6.06
N HIS A 331 3.96 10.61 7.00
CA HIS A 331 5.12 10.94 7.80
C HIS A 331 6.40 11.04 6.95
N GLY A 332 7.18 12.10 7.16
CA GLY A 332 8.43 12.36 6.43
C GLY A 332 8.24 12.93 5.01
N VAL A 333 7.03 13.38 4.68
CA VAL A 333 6.76 14.13 3.44
C VAL A 333 7.28 15.55 3.58
N SER A 334 8.03 16.04 2.58
CA SER A 334 8.52 17.43 2.57
C SER A 334 7.39 18.42 2.26
N PRO A 335 7.23 19.49 3.05
CA PRO A 335 6.31 20.58 2.72
C PRO A 335 6.80 21.45 1.55
N ASN A 336 8.09 21.39 1.23
CA ASN A 336 8.74 22.25 0.24
C ASN A 336 8.67 21.70 -1.20
N MET A 337 8.37 20.39 -1.35
CA MET A 337 8.37 19.75 -2.66
C MET A 337 7.02 19.82 -3.36
N LYS A 338 7.05 20.25 -4.60
CA LYS A 338 5.90 20.29 -5.52
C LYS A 338 6.26 19.53 -6.80
N PRO A 339 5.26 19.08 -7.60
CA PRO A 339 5.53 18.59 -8.95
C PRO A 339 6.25 19.65 -9.78
N ASP A 340 7.26 19.24 -10.56
CA ASP A 340 7.90 20.15 -11.51
C ASP A 340 6.86 20.70 -12.50
N PRO A 341 6.98 21.97 -12.92
CA PRO A 341 6.15 22.54 -13.96
C PRO A 341 6.42 21.85 -15.32
N TYR A 342 5.45 21.92 -16.21
CA TYR A 342 5.67 21.57 -17.61
C TYR A 342 6.38 22.73 -18.32
N ASP A 343 7.66 22.54 -18.66
CA ASP A 343 8.50 23.54 -19.30
C ASP A 343 9.45 22.87 -20.31
N PRO A 344 8.96 22.56 -21.52
CA PRO A 344 9.77 21.93 -22.56
C PRO A 344 10.89 22.83 -23.10
N GLU A 345 10.78 24.15 -23.01
CA GLU A 345 11.82 25.05 -23.49
C GLU A 345 13.04 25.06 -22.56
N THR A 346 12.83 25.15 -21.25
CA THR A 346 13.92 24.96 -20.28
C THR A 346 14.49 23.53 -20.36
N ALA A 347 13.65 22.52 -20.63
CA ALA A 347 14.12 21.16 -20.84
C ALA A 347 15.07 21.03 -22.04
N LYS A 348 14.75 21.63 -23.19
CA LYS A 348 15.63 21.65 -24.37
C LYS A 348 16.97 22.34 -24.06
N LYS A 349 16.93 23.46 -23.32
CA LYS A 349 18.14 24.18 -22.93
C LYS A 349 19.04 23.29 -22.06
N LEU A 350 18.50 22.64 -21.08
CA LEU A 350 19.24 21.70 -20.23
C LEU A 350 19.82 20.51 -21.03
N MET A 351 19.08 20.00 -22.02
CA MET A 351 19.57 18.95 -22.93
C MET A 351 20.78 19.44 -23.73
N ALA A 352 20.74 20.66 -24.26
CA ALA A 352 21.85 21.27 -25.00
C ALA A 352 23.06 21.51 -24.11
N GLU A 353 22.88 22.07 -22.89
CA GLU A 353 23.92 22.31 -21.91
C GLU A 353 24.61 21.00 -21.44
N ALA A 354 23.86 19.89 -21.42
CA ALA A 354 24.38 18.57 -21.12
C ALA A 354 25.09 17.89 -22.32
N GLY A 355 25.12 18.52 -23.49
CA GLY A 355 25.72 17.98 -24.73
C GLY A 355 24.78 17.09 -25.55
N TYR A 356 23.51 17.04 -25.23
CA TYR A 356 22.50 16.23 -25.94
C TYR A 356 21.45 17.06 -26.68
N GLY A 357 21.80 18.25 -27.15
CA GLY A 357 20.89 19.14 -27.88
C GLY A 357 20.35 18.54 -29.19
N LYS A 358 21.05 17.58 -29.81
CA LYS A 358 20.55 16.80 -30.96
C LYS A 358 19.58 15.69 -30.57
N GLY A 359 19.37 15.46 -29.24
CA GLY A 359 18.58 14.37 -28.71
C GLY A 359 19.26 13.02 -28.77
N PHE A 360 18.50 11.97 -28.44
CA PHE A 360 18.94 10.57 -28.48
C PHE A 360 17.73 9.61 -28.60
N GLU A 361 18.01 8.37 -28.96
CA GLU A 361 17.01 7.30 -29.00
C GLU A 361 17.02 6.52 -27.67
N MET A 362 15.82 6.16 -27.18
CA MET A 362 15.65 5.47 -25.90
C MET A 362 14.47 4.50 -25.97
N THR A 363 14.54 3.37 -25.22
CA THR A 363 13.37 2.53 -25.01
C THR A 363 12.79 2.75 -23.60
N ILE A 364 11.51 3.09 -23.53
CA ILE A 364 10.72 3.12 -22.29
C ILE A 364 10.15 1.74 -22.06
N HIS A 365 10.52 1.10 -20.94
CA HIS A 365 9.98 -0.20 -20.55
C HIS A 365 8.94 -0.04 -19.44
N GLY A 366 7.84 -0.78 -19.55
CA GLY A 366 6.75 -0.78 -18.56
C GLY A 366 6.01 -2.10 -18.47
N PRO A 367 5.25 -2.33 -17.39
CA PRO A 367 4.26 -3.40 -17.36
C PRO A 367 3.02 -2.99 -18.16
N ASN A 368 2.13 -3.97 -18.47
CA ASN A 368 0.84 -3.72 -19.12
C ASN A 368 -0.34 -4.35 -18.37
N ASP A 369 -0.10 -4.90 -17.20
CA ASP A 369 -1.12 -5.56 -16.37
C ASP A 369 -0.93 -5.31 -14.86
N ARG A 370 -0.17 -4.25 -14.47
CA ARG A 370 0.18 -3.98 -13.07
C ARG A 370 -0.47 -2.73 -12.50
N TYR A 371 -0.34 -1.61 -13.18
CA TYR A 371 -0.85 -0.31 -12.72
C TYR A 371 -2.06 0.10 -13.56
N ILE A 372 -2.78 1.12 -13.10
CA ILE A 372 -3.88 1.70 -13.88
C ILE A 372 -3.28 2.39 -15.10
N ASN A 373 -3.72 2.00 -16.29
CA ASN A 373 -3.30 2.56 -17.59
C ASN A 373 -1.78 2.56 -17.85
N ASP A 374 -1.04 1.58 -17.31
CA ASP A 374 0.43 1.54 -17.35
C ASP A 374 1.03 1.61 -18.78
N ALA A 375 0.47 0.89 -19.75
CA ALA A 375 0.91 0.98 -21.15
C ALA A 375 0.66 2.38 -21.72
N LYS A 376 -0.54 2.97 -21.49
CA LYS A 376 -0.89 4.32 -21.97
C LYS A 376 0.01 5.41 -21.33
N ILE A 377 0.42 5.22 -20.07
CA ILE A 377 1.39 6.12 -19.41
C ILE A 377 2.71 6.10 -20.17
N ALA A 378 3.24 4.92 -20.52
CA ALA A 378 4.50 4.81 -21.26
C ALA A 378 4.41 5.45 -22.67
N GLU A 379 3.29 5.24 -23.38
CA GLU A 379 3.02 5.84 -24.69
C GLU A 379 2.94 7.39 -24.61
N ALA A 380 2.22 7.92 -23.63
CA ALA A 380 2.12 9.36 -23.41
C ALA A 380 3.48 10.00 -23.07
N LEU A 381 4.30 9.33 -22.26
CA LEU A 381 5.66 9.78 -21.95
C LEU A 381 6.54 9.82 -23.20
N ALA A 382 6.48 8.80 -24.06
CA ALA A 382 7.23 8.78 -25.32
C ALA A 382 6.86 9.98 -26.21
N GLN A 383 5.57 10.30 -26.31
CA GLN A 383 5.09 11.46 -27.04
C GLN A 383 5.53 12.79 -26.42
N MET A 384 5.55 12.88 -25.07
CA MET A 384 6.03 14.10 -24.39
C MET A 384 7.53 14.30 -24.59
N PHE A 385 8.33 13.25 -24.51
CA PHE A 385 9.78 13.30 -24.65
C PHE A 385 10.25 13.63 -26.08
N SER A 386 9.46 13.35 -27.12
CA SER A 386 9.77 13.73 -28.48
C SER A 386 9.91 15.26 -28.64
N ARG A 387 9.21 16.04 -27.81
CA ARG A 387 9.25 17.50 -27.81
C ARG A 387 10.60 18.09 -27.37
N ILE A 388 11.42 17.30 -26.67
CA ILE A 388 12.76 17.70 -26.23
C ILE A 388 13.87 16.91 -26.95
N GLY A 389 13.55 16.30 -28.10
CA GLY A 389 14.50 15.60 -28.96
C GLY A 389 14.76 14.14 -28.59
N ILE A 390 14.06 13.57 -27.59
CA ILE A 390 14.23 12.15 -27.25
C ILE A 390 13.27 11.30 -28.09
N LYS A 391 13.81 10.45 -28.96
CA LYS A 391 13.06 9.47 -29.74
C LYS A 391 12.84 8.21 -28.87
N ALA A 392 11.68 8.11 -28.24
CA ALA A 392 11.37 7.02 -27.35
C ALA A 392 10.55 5.93 -28.05
N LYS A 393 11.06 4.69 -28.04
CA LYS A 393 10.30 3.47 -28.33
C LYS A 393 9.64 2.99 -27.04
N VAL A 394 8.42 2.47 -27.10
CA VAL A 394 7.73 1.87 -25.95
C VAL A 394 7.73 0.35 -26.08
N GLU A 395 8.12 -0.33 -25.01
CA GLU A 395 8.08 -1.78 -24.88
C GLU A 395 7.41 -2.15 -23.56
N THR A 396 6.21 -2.71 -23.64
CA THR A 396 5.46 -3.16 -22.48
C THR A 396 5.32 -4.68 -22.45
N MET A 397 5.21 -5.24 -21.25
CA MET A 397 5.12 -6.67 -21.07
C MET A 397 4.37 -7.04 -19.77
N PRO A 398 3.88 -8.29 -19.62
CA PRO A 398 3.25 -8.74 -18.37
C PRO A 398 4.19 -8.56 -17.16
N LYS A 399 3.62 -8.13 -16.04
CA LYS A 399 4.36 -7.78 -14.80
C LYS A 399 5.36 -8.85 -14.35
N ALA A 400 5.04 -10.14 -14.50
CA ALA A 400 5.94 -11.22 -14.08
C ALA A 400 7.26 -11.22 -14.89
N VAL A 401 7.17 -11.00 -16.20
CA VAL A 401 8.31 -10.85 -17.10
C VAL A 401 9.03 -9.54 -16.81
N TYR A 402 8.27 -8.43 -16.74
CA TYR A 402 8.79 -7.09 -16.51
C TYR A 402 9.66 -6.99 -15.25
N PHE A 403 9.13 -7.39 -14.09
CA PHE A 403 9.88 -7.28 -12.84
C PHE A 403 11.08 -8.20 -12.75
N LYS A 404 11.02 -9.38 -13.40
CA LYS A 404 12.18 -10.29 -13.50
C LYS A 404 13.30 -9.62 -14.28
N ARG A 405 13.02 -9.09 -15.48
CA ARG A 405 13.97 -8.38 -16.35
C ARG A 405 14.46 -7.09 -15.71
N ALA A 406 13.56 -6.22 -15.22
CA ALA A 406 13.90 -4.96 -14.57
C ALA A 406 14.82 -5.13 -13.35
N SER A 407 14.78 -6.27 -12.67
CA SER A 407 15.58 -6.49 -11.47
C SER A 407 16.85 -7.32 -11.69
N ARG A 408 16.83 -8.30 -12.62
CA ARG A 408 17.87 -9.32 -12.77
C ARG A 408 18.03 -9.83 -14.21
N GLY A 409 17.49 -9.14 -15.22
CA GLY A 409 17.52 -9.57 -16.61
C GLY A 409 18.83 -9.25 -17.33
N GLY A 410 19.61 -8.32 -16.80
CA GLY A 410 20.89 -7.90 -17.36
C GLY A 410 22.07 -8.80 -16.95
N PRO A 411 23.27 -8.54 -17.49
CA PRO A 411 24.49 -9.25 -17.15
C PRO A 411 24.72 -9.27 -15.63
N ASN A 412 25.28 -10.38 -15.12
CA ASN A 412 25.57 -10.60 -13.69
C ASN A 412 24.32 -10.43 -12.79
N LYS A 413 23.13 -10.76 -13.31
CA LYS A 413 21.85 -10.58 -12.59
C LYS A 413 21.62 -9.11 -12.16
N SER A 414 22.10 -8.15 -12.95
CA SER A 414 21.83 -6.72 -12.77
C SER A 414 20.48 -6.32 -13.39
N PRO A 415 19.98 -5.10 -13.12
CA PRO A 415 18.85 -4.53 -13.86
C PRO A 415 19.13 -4.49 -15.36
N GLU A 416 18.15 -4.87 -16.21
CA GLU A 416 18.33 -4.91 -17.66
C GLU A 416 18.07 -3.55 -18.32
N PHE A 417 16.99 -2.88 -17.93
CA PHE A 417 16.44 -1.73 -18.64
C PHE A 417 17.15 -0.42 -18.33
N SER A 418 17.14 0.50 -19.32
CA SER A 418 17.70 1.84 -19.18
C SER A 418 16.68 2.84 -18.62
N PHE A 419 15.42 2.72 -19.01
CA PHE A 419 14.34 3.60 -18.58
C PHE A 419 13.07 2.81 -18.28
N MET A 420 12.49 3.03 -17.09
CA MET A 420 11.45 2.17 -16.53
C MET A 420 10.27 2.97 -15.96
N VAL A 421 9.05 2.58 -16.30
CA VAL A 421 7.82 3.01 -15.61
C VAL A 421 7.50 2.06 -14.47
N LEU A 422 7.47 2.57 -13.26
CA LEU A 422 7.32 1.78 -12.04
C LEU A 422 6.32 2.43 -11.08
N GLY A 423 5.84 1.66 -10.11
CA GLY A 423 5.03 2.17 -9.00
C GLY A 423 5.51 1.62 -7.67
N TRP A 424 5.48 2.45 -6.64
CA TRP A 424 5.79 2.07 -5.26
C TRP A 424 4.64 2.42 -4.33
N GLY A 425 4.11 1.45 -3.60
CA GLY A 425 3.17 1.66 -2.51
C GLY A 425 3.89 1.54 -1.17
N ALA A 426 3.88 2.59 -0.37
CA ALA A 426 4.57 2.62 0.91
C ALA A 426 3.72 1.97 2.01
N GLY A 427 3.82 0.65 2.13
CA GLY A 427 3.03 -0.14 3.11
C GLY A 427 3.29 0.22 4.58
N SER A 428 4.43 0.85 4.90
CA SER A 428 4.73 1.35 6.25
C SER A 428 4.07 2.68 6.59
N GLY A 429 3.40 3.35 5.63
CA GLY A 429 2.78 4.66 5.88
C GLY A 429 3.77 5.81 6.08
N GLU A 430 5.05 5.67 5.70
CA GLU A 430 6.04 6.75 5.82
C GLU A 430 7.10 6.73 4.70
N ALA A 431 7.82 7.86 4.55
CA ALA A 431 8.80 8.08 3.49
C ALA A 431 10.06 7.20 3.60
N SER A 432 10.36 6.61 4.75
CA SER A 432 11.51 5.69 4.90
C SER A 432 11.41 4.49 3.97
N SER A 433 10.20 3.98 3.72
CA SER A 433 9.98 2.81 2.86
C SER A 433 10.50 3.02 1.43
N PRO A 434 10.05 4.03 0.67
CA PRO A 434 10.58 4.29 -0.67
C PRO A 434 12.02 4.80 -0.66
N LEU A 435 12.44 5.62 0.30
CA LEU A 435 13.80 6.14 0.38
C LEU A 435 14.84 5.01 0.49
N ARG A 436 14.68 4.12 1.47
CA ARG A 436 15.61 3.00 1.67
C ARG A 436 15.60 1.99 0.54
N ALA A 437 14.45 1.82 -0.14
CA ALA A 437 14.31 0.81 -1.17
C ALA A 437 14.72 1.27 -2.56
N LEU A 438 14.44 2.54 -2.91
CA LEU A 438 14.56 3.07 -4.26
C LEU A 438 15.77 3.98 -4.45
N LEU A 439 16.18 4.70 -3.40
CA LEU A 439 17.10 5.83 -3.48
C LEU A 439 18.39 5.68 -2.68
N HIS A 440 18.41 4.87 -1.62
CA HIS A 440 19.66 4.48 -0.99
C HIS A 440 20.52 3.68 -1.97
N THR A 441 21.83 3.90 -1.97
CA THR A 441 22.79 3.08 -2.72
C THR A 441 22.53 1.59 -2.48
N TYR A 442 22.58 0.80 -3.56
CA TYR A 442 22.35 -0.64 -3.47
C TYR A 442 23.44 -1.31 -2.64
N ASP A 443 23.08 -1.83 -1.49
CA ASP A 443 23.93 -2.60 -0.62
C ASP A 443 23.17 -3.84 -0.09
N LYS A 444 23.59 -5.01 -0.59
CA LYS A 444 22.99 -6.30 -0.21
C LYS A 444 23.28 -6.66 1.24
N SER A 445 24.43 -6.26 1.79
CA SER A 445 24.90 -6.63 3.13
C SER A 445 23.99 -6.07 4.22
N ILE A 446 23.55 -4.83 4.06
CA ILE A 446 22.64 -4.13 4.98
C ILE A 446 21.19 -4.09 4.47
N GLY A 447 20.92 -4.65 3.30
CA GLY A 447 19.58 -4.76 2.73
C GLY A 447 18.99 -3.47 2.16
N MET A 448 19.82 -2.48 1.89
CA MET A 448 19.43 -1.19 1.32
C MET A 448 19.40 -1.21 -0.21
N GLY A 449 18.62 -0.31 -0.82
CA GLY A 449 18.55 -0.12 -2.26
C GLY A 449 18.03 -1.33 -3.05
N ARG A 450 17.30 -2.25 -2.42
CA ARG A 450 16.87 -3.51 -3.07
C ARG A 450 16.00 -3.31 -4.31
N ALA A 451 15.26 -2.23 -4.38
CA ALA A 451 14.45 -1.83 -5.52
C ALA A 451 15.05 -0.65 -6.31
N ASN A 452 16.26 -0.25 -5.99
CA ASN A 452 17.03 0.76 -6.73
C ASN A 452 17.57 0.16 -8.04
N ARG A 453 16.69 0.03 -9.02
CA ARG A 453 17.00 -0.58 -10.32
C ARG A 453 17.84 0.34 -11.19
N GLY A 454 17.73 1.64 -11.00
CA GLY A 454 18.55 2.65 -11.68
C GLY A 454 19.96 2.80 -11.10
N ARG A 455 20.22 2.19 -9.94
CA ARG A 455 21.50 2.30 -9.21
C ARG A 455 21.89 3.74 -8.90
N HIS A 456 20.90 4.60 -8.61
CA HIS A 456 21.18 5.90 -8.00
C HIS A 456 22.10 5.71 -6.80
N SER A 457 23.11 6.56 -6.65
CA SER A 457 24.06 6.50 -5.54
C SER A 457 24.52 7.91 -5.18
N ASP A 458 24.31 8.28 -3.92
CA ASP A 458 24.77 9.53 -3.33
C ASP A 458 25.03 9.30 -1.84
N PRO A 459 26.31 9.31 -1.40
CA PRO A 459 26.66 9.10 0.00
C PRO A 459 26.01 10.09 0.98
N SER A 460 25.71 11.31 0.52
CA SER A 460 25.04 12.31 1.36
C SER A 460 23.58 11.94 1.61
N VAL A 461 22.89 11.40 0.63
CA VAL A 461 21.53 10.84 0.74
C VAL A 461 21.54 9.61 1.64
N ASP A 462 22.47 8.69 1.43
CA ASP A 462 22.62 7.47 2.22
C ASP A 462 22.77 7.76 3.71
N LYS A 463 23.64 8.73 4.04
CA LYS A 463 23.87 9.18 5.41
C LYS A 463 22.58 9.67 6.07
N VAL A 464 21.83 10.55 5.40
CA VAL A 464 20.60 11.12 5.97
C VAL A 464 19.51 10.04 6.12
N ILE A 465 19.39 9.11 5.15
CA ILE A 465 18.47 7.97 5.27
C ILE A 465 18.84 7.08 6.47
N GLN A 466 20.12 6.76 6.63
CA GLN A 466 20.58 5.91 7.74
C GLN A 466 20.37 6.59 9.10
N GLU A 467 20.63 7.90 9.20
CA GLU A 467 20.34 8.70 10.37
C GLU A 467 18.85 8.68 10.71
N ALA A 468 17.98 8.91 9.73
CA ALA A 468 16.52 8.82 9.92
C ALA A 468 16.08 7.43 10.41
N LEU A 469 16.68 6.36 9.90
CA LEU A 469 16.36 4.99 10.29
C LEU A 469 16.88 4.60 11.69
N ALA A 470 17.74 5.41 12.29
CA ALA A 470 18.24 5.27 13.66
C ALA A 470 17.59 6.25 14.65
N THR A 471 16.89 7.27 14.17
CA THR A 471 16.28 8.32 15.01
C THR A 471 14.90 7.86 15.51
N VAL A 472 14.79 7.64 16.81
CA VAL A 472 13.55 7.16 17.47
C VAL A 472 12.53 8.30 17.63
N ASP A 473 12.98 9.52 17.89
CA ASP A 473 12.11 10.69 17.93
C ASP A 473 11.41 10.91 16.58
N SER A 474 10.08 10.92 16.61
CA SER A 474 9.26 10.95 15.40
C SER A 474 9.41 12.23 14.59
N ASP A 475 9.48 13.38 15.28
CA ASP A 475 9.52 14.69 14.60
C ASP A 475 10.90 14.94 13.98
N ALA A 476 11.97 14.62 14.69
CA ALA A 476 13.33 14.67 14.16
C ALA A 476 13.49 13.72 12.96
N ARG A 477 12.95 12.50 13.06
CA ARG A 477 12.95 11.52 11.95
C ARG A 477 12.18 12.05 10.75
N GLY A 478 11.01 12.64 10.96
CA GLY A 478 10.20 13.23 9.87
C GLY A 478 10.97 14.30 9.10
N LYS A 479 11.71 15.17 9.79
CA LYS A 479 12.57 16.21 9.18
C LYS A 479 13.70 15.60 8.36
N LEU A 480 14.35 14.56 8.86
CA LEU A 480 15.41 13.84 8.15
C LEU A 480 14.89 13.15 6.89
N LEU A 481 13.73 12.50 6.96
CA LEU A 481 13.10 11.86 5.79
C LEU A 481 12.71 12.89 4.72
N ALA A 482 12.16 14.04 5.13
CA ALA A 482 11.85 15.15 4.22
C ALA A 482 13.12 15.67 3.54
N LYS A 483 14.21 15.92 4.32
CA LYS A 483 15.52 16.33 3.79
C LYS A 483 16.09 15.31 2.80
N ALA A 484 16.06 14.01 3.12
CA ALA A 484 16.52 12.96 2.21
C ALA A 484 15.73 12.96 0.90
N THR A 485 14.41 13.18 0.95
CA THR A 485 13.56 13.27 -0.23
C THR A 485 13.89 14.50 -1.08
N GLU A 486 14.10 15.66 -0.48
CA GLU A 486 14.50 16.90 -1.15
C GLU A 486 15.82 16.76 -1.92
N ILE A 487 16.80 16.05 -1.33
CA ILE A 487 18.08 15.81 -2.00
C ILE A 487 17.90 14.74 -3.10
N ALA A 488 17.39 13.57 -2.76
CA ALA A 488 17.39 12.42 -3.66
C ALA A 488 16.43 12.58 -4.86
N VAL A 489 15.26 13.19 -4.63
CA VAL A 489 14.23 13.42 -5.66
C VAL A 489 14.32 14.83 -6.23
N GLY A 490 14.39 15.85 -5.38
CA GLY A 490 14.33 17.26 -5.81
C GLY A 490 15.62 17.76 -6.45
N LYS A 491 16.79 17.40 -5.92
CA LYS A 491 18.08 17.86 -6.47
C LYS A 491 18.71 16.86 -7.42
N ASN A 492 18.74 15.58 -7.03
CA ASN A 492 19.44 14.52 -7.77
C ASN A 492 18.59 13.90 -8.88
N TYR A 493 17.26 14.08 -8.85
CA TYR A 493 16.35 13.35 -9.74
C TYR A 493 16.68 11.85 -9.80
N GLY A 494 16.93 11.26 -8.65
CA GLY A 494 17.24 9.83 -8.53
C GLY A 494 16.10 8.94 -9.05
N VAL A 495 14.86 9.41 -8.88
CA VAL A 495 13.64 8.98 -9.58
C VAL A 495 12.82 10.22 -9.92
N ILE A 496 11.92 10.10 -10.91
CA ILE A 496 11.00 11.18 -11.30
C ILE A 496 9.57 10.76 -10.97
N PRO A 497 8.92 11.34 -9.93
CA PRO A 497 7.50 11.11 -9.66
C PRO A 497 6.62 11.67 -10.79
N VAL A 498 5.59 10.90 -11.19
CA VAL A 498 4.64 11.32 -12.23
C VAL A 498 3.30 11.67 -11.60
N HIS A 499 2.66 10.68 -10.96
CA HIS A 499 1.39 10.88 -10.25
C HIS A 499 1.21 9.88 -9.12
N TYR A 500 0.35 10.23 -8.15
CA TYR A 500 -0.20 9.28 -7.18
C TYR A 500 -1.43 8.61 -7.79
N GLN A 501 -1.49 7.28 -7.70
CA GLN A 501 -2.64 6.52 -8.15
C GLN A 501 -3.85 6.86 -7.27
N MET A 502 -5.03 6.96 -7.85
CA MET A 502 -6.29 6.98 -7.11
C MET A 502 -7.03 5.67 -7.30
N ASN A 503 -7.64 5.20 -6.24
CA ASN A 503 -8.56 4.07 -6.30
C ASN A 503 -9.99 4.56 -6.20
N THR A 504 -10.89 3.87 -6.90
CA THR A 504 -12.30 4.20 -6.93
C THR A 504 -13.13 2.99 -6.55
N TRP A 505 -14.06 3.23 -5.65
CA TRP A 505 -15.11 2.30 -5.24
C TRP A 505 -16.47 2.85 -5.66
N ALA A 506 -17.41 1.98 -5.94
CA ALA A 506 -18.79 2.35 -6.21
C ALA A 506 -19.73 1.55 -5.33
N ALA A 507 -20.79 2.20 -4.88
CA ALA A 507 -21.82 1.64 -4.00
C ALA A 507 -23.22 2.06 -4.48
N LYS A 508 -24.27 1.45 -3.93
CA LYS A 508 -25.64 2.02 -3.97
C LYS A 508 -25.62 3.45 -3.40
N SER A 509 -26.47 4.34 -3.88
CA SER A 509 -26.53 5.75 -3.45
C SER A 509 -26.80 5.94 -1.95
N THR A 510 -27.43 4.95 -1.29
CA THR A 510 -27.63 4.92 0.16
C THR A 510 -26.36 4.57 0.95
N CYS A 511 -25.30 4.18 0.27
CA CYS A 511 -24.04 3.78 0.89
C CYS A 511 -22.92 4.77 0.56
N SER A 512 -22.01 4.96 1.52
CA SER A 512 -20.77 5.71 1.34
C SER A 512 -19.58 4.90 1.84
N TYR A 513 -18.45 5.03 1.19
CA TYR A 513 -17.19 4.38 1.58
C TYR A 513 -16.12 5.41 1.86
N THR A 514 -15.38 5.26 2.95
CA THR A 514 -14.20 6.08 3.21
C THR A 514 -13.00 5.48 2.47
N PRO A 515 -12.52 6.10 1.37
CA PRO A 515 -11.38 5.61 0.61
C PRO A 515 -10.13 5.46 1.49
N ARG A 516 -9.43 4.35 1.32
CA ARG A 516 -8.23 4.06 2.07
C ARG A 516 -6.98 4.25 1.21
N THR A 517 -5.97 4.91 1.78
CA THR A 517 -4.68 5.14 1.10
C THR A 517 -3.89 3.86 0.85
N ASP A 518 -4.13 2.79 1.64
CA ASP A 518 -3.54 1.46 1.47
C ASP A 518 -4.24 0.59 0.42
N GLU A 519 -5.21 1.14 -0.33
CA GLU A 519 -5.97 0.49 -1.41
C GLU A 519 -6.89 -0.65 -0.94
N ARG A 520 -7.02 -0.89 0.36
CA ARG A 520 -7.81 -2.01 0.90
C ARG A 520 -9.30 -1.72 0.86
N THR A 521 -10.07 -2.77 0.64
CA THR A 521 -11.53 -2.77 0.79
C THR A 521 -11.89 -3.46 2.08
N ILE A 522 -12.46 -2.71 3.04
CA ILE A 522 -12.78 -3.18 4.39
C ILE A 522 -14.24 -2.82 4.71
N ALA A 523 -15.06 -3.82 5.02
CA ALA A 523 -16.50 -3.67 5.22
C ALA A 523 -16.87 -2.68 6.34
N THR A 524 -16.06 -2.53 7.39
CA THR A 524 -16.34 -1.59 8.49
C THR A 524 -16.23 -0.12 8.08
N TYR A 525 -15.58 0.20 6.96
CA TYR A 525 -15.48 1.55 6.40
C TYR A 525 -16.64 1.90 5.46
N LEU A 526 -17.53 0.95 5.17
CA LEU A 526 -18.75 1.18 4.42
C LEU A 526 -19.89 1.56 5.36
N ASN A 527 -20.66 2.59 5.00
CA ASN A 527 -21.84 3.04 5.71
C ASN A 527 -23.03 3.03 4.74
N CYS A 528 -24.03 2.18 4.98
CA CYS A 528 -25.30 2.16 4.27
C CYS A 528 -26.44 2.57 5.22
N LYS A 529 -27.26 3.53 4.77
CA LYS A 529 -28.46 4.00 5.48
C LYS A 529 -29.61 3.01 5.30
#